data_3b06e26d2d165eac9f45d9c80e122a64
#
_entry.id   3b06e26d2d165eac9f45d9c80e122a64
#
_cell.length_a   1.000
_cell.length_b   1.000
_cell.length_c   1.000
_cell.angle_alpha   90.00
_cell.angle_beta   90.00
_cell.angle_gamma   90.00
#
_symmetry.space_group_name_H-M   'P 1'
#
loop_
_entity.id
_entity.type
_entity.pdbx_description
1 polymer ?
#
loop_
_entity_poly.entity_id
_entity_poly.type
_entity_poly.pdbx_seq_one_letter_code
_entity_poly.pdbx_strand_id
1 'polypeptide(L)'
;MIKKVAVIGGGISGLTVGCGLRKNGISVDLYERSASIFEFGAGITLSKNATSLLVDLDLMDDISSVAYFPMKSFVRNFVSVREISSVEFDKSFVTLDRRDLIRILAHKFELSGGKIILDTEVNLVNSLTAEIAFKDQSKKYDLVLICDGIKSVLRNKMFDNLQPEFT
;
A
#
# COMPACT_ATOMS: atom_id res chain seq x y z
N MET A 1 7.89 -14.58 19.59
CA MET A 1 8.25 -13.25 19.03
C MET A 1 8.22 -13.37 17.53
N ILE A 2 7.48 -12.48 16.83
CA ILE A 2 7.37 -12.48 15.36
C ILE A 2 8.71 -12.02 14.77
N LYS A 3 9.31 -12.84 13.92
CA LYS A 3 10.61 -12.57 13.27
C LYS A 3 10.51 -12.51 11.76
N LYS A 4 9.57 -13.26 11.18
CA LYS A 4 9.42 -13.40 9.74
C LYS A 4 7.96 -13.32 9.32
N VAL A 5 7.63 -12.38 8.44
CA VAL A 5 6.28 -12.08 7.98
C VAL A 5 6.18 -12.24 6.46
N ALA A 6 5.07 -12.84 5.99
CA ALA A 6 4.67 -12.74 4.61
C ALA A 6 3.67 -11.59 4.44
N VAL A 7 3.89 -10.77 3.42
CA VAL A 7 2.93 -9.75 2.96
C VAL A 7 2.44 -10.15 1.58
N ILE A 8 1.13 -10.24 1.38
CA ILE A 8 0.53 -10.63 0.11
C ILE A 8 -0.10 -9.41 -0.55
N GLY A 9 0.44 -9.01 -1.69
CA GLY A 9 0.06 -7.84 -2.47
C GLY A 9 1.10 -6.71 -2.41
N GLY A 10 1.62 -6.32 -3.58
CA GLY A 10 2.64 -5.29 -3.78
C GLY A 10 2.09 -3.88 -4.00
N GLY A 11 0.84 -3.62 -3.62
CA GLY A 11 0.24 -2.29 -3.65
C GLY A 11 0.70 -1.38 -2.50
N ILE A 12 0.15 -0.17 -2.43
CA ILE A 12 0.50 0.84 -1.40
C ILE A 12 0.42 0.24 0.01
N SER A 13 -0.66 -0.49 0.33
CA SER A 13 -0.85 -1.08 1.67
C SER A 13 0.24 -2.08 2.03
N GLY A 14 0.54 -3.02 1.14
CA GLY A 14 1.55 -4.06 1.40
C GLY A 14 2.96 -3.50 1.50
N LEU A 15 3.32 -2.59 0.61
CA LEU A 15 4.62 -1.92 0.64
C LEU A 15 4.79 -1.06 1.90
N THR A 16 3.76 -0.29 2.28
CA THR A 16 3.80 0.54 3.49
C THR A 16 3.98 -0.31 4.76
N VAL A 17 3.17 -1.36 4.89
CA VAL A 17 3.29 -2.30 6.02
C VAL A 17 4.65 -2.99 6.01
N GLY A 18 5.12 -3.41 4.83
CA GLY A 18 6.44 -4.00 4.65
C GLY A 18 7.56 -3.08 5.13
N CYS A 19 7.55 -1.81 4.75
CA CYS A 19 8.51 -0.81 5.22
C CYS A 19 8.47 -0.67 6.75
N GLY A 20 7.27 -0.57 7.34
CA GLY A 20 7.11 -0.46 8.79
C GLY A 20 7.65 -1.66 9.55
N LEU A 21 7.39 -2.88 9.07
CA LEU A 21 7.93 -4.11 9.65
C LEU A 21 9.46 -4.18 9.54
N ARG A 22 9.99 -3.81 8.37
CA ARG A 22 11.46 -3.76 8.16
C ARG A 22 12.13 -2.74 9.08
N LYS A 23 11.55 -1.56 9.24
CA LYS A 23 12.05 -0.54 10.18
C LYS A 23 12.15 -1.06 11.62
N ASN A 24 11.27 -1.99 11.99
CA ASN A 24 11.27 -2.66 13.29
C ASN A 24 12.10 -3.97 13.33
N GLY A 25 12.94 -4.21 12.36
CA GLY A 25 13.85 -5.37 12.33
C GLY A 25 13.20 -6.72 11.98
N ILE A 26 11.96 -6.71 11.53
CA ILE A 26 11.24 -7.93 11.15
C ILE A 26 11.57 -8.29 9.70
N SER A 27 11.91 -9.55 9.43
CA SER A 27 12.14 -10.04 8.06
C SER A 27 10.81 -10.14 7.31
N VAL A 28 10.77 -9.60 6.07
CA VAL A 28 9.55 -9.57 5.26
C VAL A 28 9.80 -10.11 3.87
N ASP A 29 9.00 -11.12 3.49
CA ASP A 29 8.85 -11.56 2.10
C ASP A 29 7.50 -11.01 1.59
N LEU A 30 7.52 -10.15 0.55
CA LEU A 30 6.33 -9.60 -0.08
C LEU A 30 6.06 -10.33 -1.39
N TYR A 31 4.86 -10.87 -1.54
CA TYR A 31 4.43 -11.62 -2.71
C TYR A 31 3.49 -10.77 -3.57
N GLU A 32 3.84 -10.65 -4.84
CA GLU A 32 3.03 -9.94 -5.83
C GLU A 32 2.78 -10.85 -7.03
N ARG A 33 1.51 -10.96 -7.44
CA ARG A 33 1.10 -11.79 -8.58
C ARG A 33 1.57 -11.27 -9.93
N SER A 34 1.73 -9.96 -10.04
CA SER A 34 2.19 -9.29 -11.27
C SER A 34 3.70 -9.48 -11.46
N ALA A 35 4.14 -9.50 -12.71
CA ALA A 35 5.55 -9.57 -13.06
C ALA A 35 6.34 -8.29 -12.71
N SER A 36 5.66 -7.23 -12.30
CA SER A 36 6.26 -5.97 -11.85
C SER A 36 5.40 -5.29 -10.82
N ILE A 37 6.02 -4.46 -9.98
CA ILE A 37 5.33 -3.50 -9.13
C ILE A 37 4.92 -2.33 -10.02
N PHE A 38 3.67 -2.38 -10.49
CA PHE A 38 3.14 -1.37 -11.40
C PHE A 38 1.69 -1.04 -11.05
N GLU A 39 1.32 0.25 -11.14
CA GLU A 39 -0.06 0.71 -11.12
C GLU A 39 -0.35 1.69 -12.25
N PHE A 40 -1.63 1.79 -12.62
CA PHE A 40 -2.09 2.81 -13.55
C PHE A 40 -1.92 4.19 -12.92
N GLY A 41 -1.39 5.14 -13.73
CA GLY A 41 -1.21 6.52 -13.30
C GLY A 41 -2.57 7.17 -12.99
N ALA A 42 -2.76 7.48 -11.73
CA ALA A 42 -3.83 8.32 -11.22
C ALA A 42 -3.26 9.19 -10.11
N GLY A 43 -3.76 10.40 -9.95
CA GLY A 43 -3.40 11.23 -8.81
C GLY A 43 -3.90 10.59 -7.52
N ILE A 44 -3.10 10.68 -6.47
CA ILE A 44 -3.50 10.33 -5.11
C ILE A 44 -3.26 11.53 -4.21
N THR A 45 -4.20 11.76 -3.30
CA THR A 45 -4.10 12.80 -2.30
C THR A 45 -3.94 12.17 -0.93
N LEU A 46 -2.94 12.62 -0.20
CA LEU A 46 -2.60 12.16 1.14
C LEU A 46 -2.88 13.28 2.13
N SER A 47 -3.63 12.98 3.17
CA SER A 47 -3.89 13.87 4.29
C SER A 47 -2.93 13.57 5.46
N LYS A 48 -2.97 14.38 6.50
CA LYS A 48 -2.04 14.35 7.64
C LYS A 48 -1.83 12.96 8.26
N ASN A 49 -2.88 12.16 8.34
CA ASN A 49 -2.78 10.79 8.87
C ASN A 49 -1.85 9.89 8.02
N ALA A 50 -1.89 10.04 6.70
CA ALA A 50 -1.02 9.29 5.79
C ALA A 50 0.39 9.88 5.75
N THR A 51 0.52 11.22 5.66
CA THR A 51 1.84 11.86 5.61
C THR A 51 2.62 11.71 6.91
N SER A 52 1.95 11.66 8.07
CA SER A 52 2.61 11.35 9.35
C SER A 52 3.26 9.97 9.33
N LEU A 53 2.58 8.96 8.74
CA LEU A 53 3.16 7.64 8.58
C LEU A 53 4.38 7.65 7.63
N LEU A 54 4.33 8.45 6.56
CA LEU A 54 5.47 8.59 5.64
C LEU A 54 6.65 9.29 6.30
N VAL A 55 6.41 10.25 7.21
CA VAL A 55 7.46 10.83 8.07
C VAL A 55 8.09 9.75 8.94
N ASP A 56 7.27 8.94 9.61
CA ASP A 56 7.75 7.84 10.46
C ASP A 56 8.56 6.80 9.67
N LEU A 57 8.30 6.66 8.38
CA LEU A 57 9.04 5.78 7.49
C LEU A 57 10.28 6.43 6.84
N ASP A 58 10.59 7.67 7.16
CA ASP A 58 11.68 8.47 6.57
C ASP A 58 11.55 8.59 5.04
N LEU A 59 10.34 8.90 4.55
CA LEU A 59 10.02 8.97 3.12
C LEU A 59 9.62 10.38 2.65
N MET A 60 9.48 11.36 3.56
CA MET A 60 8.96 12.67 3.18
C MET A 60 9.86 13.46 2.25
N ASP A 61 11.17 13.27 2.29
CA ASP A 61 12.10 13.94 1.37
C ASP A 61 11.91 13.42 -0.06
N ASP A 62 11.82 12.08 -0.22
CA ASP A 62 11.56 11.46 -1.51
C ASP A 62 10.18 11.86 -2.07
N ILE A 63 9.15 11.85 -1.22
CA ILE A 63 7.79 12.29 -1.58
C ILE A 63 7.79 13.77 -1.98
N SER A 64 8.45 14.63 -1.23
CA SER A 64 8.49 16.06 -1.50
C SER A 64 9.17 16.41 -2.82
N SER A 65 10.07 15.56 -3.31
CA SER A 65 10.76 15.74 -4.58
C SER A 65 9.84 15.58 -5.81
N VAL A 66 8.71 14.89 -5.66
CA VAL A 66 7.79 14.55 -6.77
C VAL A 66 6.36 15.03 -6.52
N ALA A 67 6.06 15.53 -5.33
CA ALA A 67 4.71 15.87 -4.92
C ALA A 67 4.38 17.35 -5.11
N TYR A 68 3.08 17.63 -5.20
CA TYR A 68 2.52 18.96 -5.12
C TYR A 68 1.84 19.14 -3.75
N PHE A 69 2.03 20.34 -3.15
CA PHE A 69 1.43 20.72 -1.88
C PHE A 69 0.32 21.76 -2.14
N PRO A 70 -0.93 21.32 -2.29
CA PRO A 70 -2.04 22.24 -2.50
C PRO A 70 -2.29 23.06 -1.23
N MET A 71 -2.45 24.37 -1.40
CA MET A 71 -2.75 25.25 -0.28
C MET A 71 -4.25 25.42 -0.05
N LYS A 72 -5.05 25.26 -1.09
CA LYS A 72 -6.50 25.50 -1.04
C LYS A 72 -7.25 24.69 -2.08
N SER A 73 -8.44 24.23 -1.73
CA SER A 73 -9.42 23.64 -2.66
C SER A 73 -10.64 24.52 -2.76
N PHE A 74 -11.23 24.57 -3.92
CA PHE A 74 -12.43 25.37 -4.19
C PHE A 74 -13.54 24.49 -4.75
N VAL A 75 -14.75 24.69 -4.24
CA VAL A 75 -15.97 24.20 -4.87
C VAL A 75 -16.64 25.39 -5.56
N ARG A 76 -16.89 25.25 -6.87
CA ARG A 76 -17.47 26.30 -7.68
C ARG A 76 -18.74 25.83 -8.38
N ASN A 77 -19.68 26.73 -8.56
CA ASN A 77 -20.82 26.47 -9.41
C ASN A 77 -20.36 26.30 -10.86
N PHE A 78 -20.81 25.23 -11.51
CA PHE A 78 -20.34 24.87 -12.85
C PHE A 78 -20.71 25.92 -13.92
N VAL A 79 -21.88 26.55 -13.79
CA VAL A 79 -22.39 27.52 -14.79
C VAL A 79 -21.88 28.93 -14.51
N SER A 80 -22.02 29.41 -13.28
CA SER A 80 -21.67 30.80 -12.92
C SER A 80 -20.19 30.97 -12.52
N VAL A 81 -19.45 29.88 -12.39
CA VAL A 81 -18.06 29.87 -11.89
C VAL A 81 -17.90 30.47 -10.49
N ARG A 82 -19.01 30.85 -9.84
CA ARG A 82 -18.99 31.44 -8.50
C ARG A 82 -18.53 30.43 -7.49
N GLU A 83 -17.63 30.85 -6.60
CA GLU A 83 -17.18 30.06 -5.45
C GLU A 83 -18.36 29.79 -4.50
N ILE A 84 -18.58 28.53 -4.18
CA ILE A 84 -19.57 28.07 -3.20
C ILE A 84 -18.93 27.88 -1.85
N SER A 85 -17.77 27.25 -1.82
CA SER A 85 -16.98 27.03 -0.62
C SER A 85 -15.49 26.81 -0.96
N SER A 86 -14.65 26.96 0.04
CA SER A 86 -13.23 26.62 -0.08
C SER A 86 -12.70 26.06 1.24
N VAL A 87 -11.66 25.24 1.12
CA VAL A 87 -10.95 24.64 2.26
C VAL A 87 -9.47 24.94 2.10
N GLU A 88 -8.86 25.49 3.12
CA GLU A 88 -7.40 25.67 3.18
C GLU A 88 -6.73 24.43 3.73
N PHE A 89 -5.57 24.09 3.17
CA PHE A 89 -4.76 22.97 3.59
C PHE A 89 -3.45 23.45 4.21
N ASP A 90 -2.96 22.70 5.16
CA ASP A 90 -1.60 22.87 5.68
C ASP A 90 -0.60 22.06 4.84
N LYS A 91 0.68 22.18 5.15
CA LYS A 91 1.77 21.49 4.44
C LYS A 91 1.75 19.96 4.61
N SER A 92 0.85 19.41 5.43
CA SER A 92 0.69 17.97 5.58
C SER A 92 -0.22 17.36 4.50
N PHE A 93 -0.86 18.19 3.68
CA PHE A 93 -1.72 17.76 2.59
C PHE A 93 -0.91 17.71 1.29
N VAL A 94 -0.85 16.54 0.66
CA VAL A 94 0.06 16.25 -0.44
C VAL A 94 -0.69 15.56 -1.57
N THR A 95 -0.41 15.96 -2.81
CA THR A 95 -0.92 15.29 -4.01
C THR A 95 0.25 14.87 -4.90
N LEU A 96 0.23 13.63 -5.37
CA LEU A 96 1.28 13.09 -6.24
C LEU A 96 0.73 12.02 -7.19
N ASP A 97 1.53 11.60 -8.15
CA ASP A 97 1.21 10.43 -8.96
C ASP A 97 1.32 9.16 -8.11
N ARG A 98 0.32 8.30 -8.19
CA ARG A 98 0.27 7.04 -7.47
C ARG A 98 1.44 6.10 -7.82
N ARG A 99 1.93 6.18 -9.06
CA ARG A 99 3.11 5.42 -9.51
C ARG A 99 4.37 5.84 -8.78
N ASP A 100 4.55 7.15 -8.55
CA ASP A 100 5.70 7.66 -7.81
C ASP A 100 5.67 7.22 -6.35
N LEU A 101 4.50 7.27 -5.71
CA LEU A 101 4.33 6.75 -4.34
C LEU A 101 4.73 5.28 -4.23
N ILE A 102 4.24 4.45 -5.15
CA ILE A 102 4.55 3.01 -5.16
C ILE A 102 6.03 2.77 -5.42
N ARG A 103 6.63 3.48 -6.37
CA ARG A 103 8.05 3.38 -6.68
C ARG A 103 8.92 3.74 -5.47
N ILE A 104 8.60 4.82 -4.78
CA ILE A 104 9.31 5.26 -3.56
C ILE A 104 9.18 4.21 -2.45
N LEU A 105 7.97 3.69 -2.20
CA LEU A 105 7.74 2.66 -1.20
C LEU A 105 8.47 1.35 -1.53
N ALA A 106 8.42 0.88 -2.77
CA ALA A 106 9.12 -0.34 -3.20
C ALA A 106 10.63 -0.20 -3.04
N HIS A 107 11.19 0.93 -3.48
CA HIS A 107 12.62 1.22 -3.32
C HIS A 107 13.04 1.23 -1.85
N LYS A 108 12.30 1.93 -0.98
CA LYS A 108 12.55 1.94 0.47
C LYS A 108 12.50 0.55 1.08
N PHE A 109 11.50 -0.24 0.68
CA PHE A 109 11.34 -1.60 1.16
C PHE A 109 12.54 -2.48 0.82
N GLU A 110 13.02 -2.45 -0.43
CA GLU A 110 14.19 -3.20 -0.88
C GLU A 110 15.47 -2.71 -0.19
N LEU A 111 15.69 -1.40 -0.11
CA LEU A 111 16.85 -0.83 0.60
C LEU A 111 16.89 -1.24 2.08
N SER A 112 15.74 -1.42 2.71
CA SER A 112 15.65 -1.91 4.11
C SER A 112 15.90 -3.41 4.23
N GLY A 113 16.19 -4.12 3.12
CA GLY A 113 16.40 -5.56 3.07
C GLY A 113 15.11 -6.38 3.01
N GLY A 114 14.00 -5.77 2.60
CA GLY A 114 12.76 -6.46 2.25
C GLY A 114 12.94 -7.22 0.93
N LYS A 115 12.23 -8.34 0.77
CA LYS A 115 12.29 -9.14 -0.44
C LYS A 115 10.96 -9.09 -1.18
N ILE A 116 10.96 -8.59 -2.42
CA ILE A 116 9.81 -8.62 -3.33
C ILE A 116 9.90 -9.87 -4.20
N ILE A 117 8.84 -10.66 -4.21
CA ILE A 117 8.72 -11.91 -4.98
C ILE A 117 7.59 -11.70 -5.98
N LEU A 118 7.97 -11.33 -7.20
CA LEU A 118 7.07 -11.07 -8.31
C LEU A 118 6.58 -12.36 -8.98
N ASP A 119 5.60 -12.23 -9.88
CA ASP A 119 5.01 -13.34 -10.64
C ASP A 119 4.61 -14.52 -9.75
N THR A 120 4.10 -14.19 -8.55
CA THR A 120 3.77 -15.19 -7.54
C THR A 120 2.41 -14.89 -6.91
N GLU A 121 1.39 -15.60 -7.40
CA GLU A 121 0.05 -15.56 -6.83
C GLU A 121 -0.07 -16.53 -5.66
N VAL A 122 -0.35 -16.02 -4.48
CA VAL A 122 -0.66 -16.83 -3.30
C VAL A 122 -2.11 -17.26 -3.37
N ASN A 123 -2.33 -18.57 -3.44
CA ASN A 123 -3.65 -19.15 -3.67
C ASN A 123 -4.37 -19.58 -2.39
N LEU A 124 -3.62 -19.83 -1.32
CA LEU A 124 -4.14 -20.29 -0.04
C LEU A 124 -3.32 -19.71 1.11
N VAL A 125 -4.00 -19.39 2.19
CA VAL A 125 -3.41 -19.04 3.48
C VAL A 125 -4.07 -19.92 4.55
N ASN A 126 -3.26 -20.67 5.29
CA ASN A 126 -3.73 -21.38 6.47
C ASN A 126 -3.61 -20.43 7.68
N SER A 127 -4.76 -19.98 8.20
CA SER A 127 -4.82 -19.02 9.31
C SER A 127 -4.32 -19.56 10.65
N LEU A 128 -4.32 -20.89 10.83
CA LEU A 128 -3.88 -21.53 12.08
C LEU A 128 -2.35 -21.71 12.12
N THR A 129 -1.74 -21.96 10.98
CA THR A 129 -0.30 -22.28 10.89
C THR A 129 0.53 -21.16 10.30
N ALA A 130 -0.09 -20.08 9.80
CA ALA A 130 0.53 -19.01 9.03
C ALA A 130 1.35 -19.53 7.83
N GLU A 131 0.85 -20.56 7.17
CA GLU A 131 1.40 -21.14 5.96
C GLU A 131 0.69 -20.58 4.74
N ILE A 132 1.46 -20.18 3.74
CA ILE A 132 0.96 -19.74 2.43
C ILE A 132 1.27 -20.81 1.39
N ALA A 133 0.38 -20.97 0.39
CA ALA A 133 0.62 -21.84 -0.76
C ALA A 133 0.53 -21.03 -2.07
N PHE A 134 1.48 -21.29 -2.98
CA PHE A 134 1.59 -20.66 -4.28
C PHE A 134 2.25 -21.64 -5.26
N LYS A 135 1.68 -21.77 -6.47
CA LYS A 135 2.08 -22.80 -7.43
C LYS A 135 2.05 -24.18 -6.74
N ASP A 136 3.11 -24.96 -6.84
CA ASP A 136 3.24 -26.29 -6.19
C ASP A 136 4.12 -26.23 -4.92
N GLN A 137 4.20 -25.07 -4.28
CA GLN A 137 5.04 -24.83 -3.11
C GLN A 137 4.23 -24.29 -1.94
N SER A 138 4.72 -24.56 -0.73
CA SER A 138 4.22 -23.89 0.48
C SER A 138 5.36 -23.32 1.30
N LYS A 139 5.06 -22.30 2.11
CA LYS A 139 6.04 -21.66 2.98
C LYS A 139 5.37 -21.16 4.27
N LYS A 140 6.03 -21.42 5.39
CA LYS A 140 5.54 -21.05 6.72
C LYS A 140 6.20 -19.76 7.21
N TYR A 141 5.41 -18.93 7.89
CA TYR A 141 5.79 -17.67 8.50
C TYR A 141 5.34 -17.60 9.96
N ASP A 142 5.75 -16.56 10.67
CA ASP A 142 5.21 -16.28 12.01
C ASP A 142 3.87 -15.53 11.91
N LEU A 143 3.68 -14.75 10.81
CA LEU A 143 2.47 -13.99 10.52
C LEU A 143 2.31 -13.83 9.00
N VAL A 144 1.06 -13.79 8.54
CA VAL A 144 0.71 -13.46 7.16
C VAL A 144 -0.21 -12.24 7.16
N LEU A 145 0.14 -11.23 6.37
CA LEU A 145 -0.68 -10.04 6.15
C LEU A 145 -1.20 -10.03 4.72
N ILE A 146 -2.52 -10.01 4.59
CA ILE A 146 -3.19 -10.04 3.28
C ILE A 146 -3.53 -8.60 2.89
N CYS A 147 -2.84 -8.09 1.87
CA CYS A 147 -2.94 -6.75 1.31
C CYS A 147 -3.26 -6.76 -0.19
N ASP A 148 -3.99 -7.78 -0.67
CA ASP A 148 -4.26 -8.09 -2.07
C ASP A 148 -5.44 -7.28 -2.68
N GLY A 149 -5.89 -6.25 -1.94
CA GLY A 149 -6.78 -5.21 -2.43
C GLY A 149 -8.28 -5.55 -2.38
N ILE A 150 -9.08 -4.68 -3.01
CA ILE A 150 -10.54 -4.74 -2.93
C ILE A 150 -11.11 -6.02 -3.57
N LYS A 151 -10.44 -6.55 -4.59
CA LYS A 151 -10.82 -7.80 -5.28
C LYS A 151 -10.14 -9.04 -4.68
N SER A 152 -9.83 -9.01 -3.39
CA SER A 152 -9.13 -10.07 -2.67
C SER A 152 -9.80 -11.44 -2.85
N VAL A 153 -9.09 -12.37 -3.46
CA VAL A 153 -9.51 -13.77 -3.59
C VAL A 153 -9.34 -14.50 -2.26
N LEU A 154 -8.29 -14.16 -1.52
CA LEU A 154 -8.01 -14.79 -0.22
C LEU A 154 -9.08 -14.43 0.82
N ARG A 155 -9.52 -13.17 0.87
CA ARG A 155 -10.64 -12.75 1.73
C ARG A 155 -11.89 -13.59 1.44
N ASN A 156 -12.25 -13.75 0.17
CA ASN A 156 -13.43 -14.51 -0.22
C ASN A 156 -13.36 -15.98 0.18
N LYS A 157 -12.17 -16.58 0.11
CA LYS A 157 -11.94 -17.95 0.54
C LYS A 157 -11.95 -18.15 2.05
N MET A 158 -11.53 -17.12 2.81
CA MET A 158 -11.43 -17.18 4.27
C MET A 158 -12.73 -16.80 4.99
N PHE A 159 -13.61 -16.03 4.36
CA PHE A 159 -14.81 -15.44 4.98
C PHE A 159 -16.09 -15.72 4.17
N ASP A 160 -16.28 -16.94 3.70
CA ASP A 160 -17.50 -17.42 3.03
C ASP A 160 -18.07 -16.49 1.95
N ASN A 161 -17.21 -16.09 1.00
CA ASN A 161 -17.57 -15.21 -0.13
C ASN A 161 -17.93 -13.76 0.25
N LEU A 162 -17.33 -13.23 1.29
CA LEU A 162 -17.48 -11.82 1.65
C LEU A 162 -17.06 -10.91 0.47
N GLN A 163 -18.03 -10.34 -0.22
CA GLN A 163 -17.83 -9.46 -1.37
C GLN A 163 -18.03 -7.99 -0.95
N PRO A 164 -17.29 -7.03 -1.55
CA PRO A 164 -17.60 -5.63 -1.40
C PRO A 164 -18.99 -5.33 -2.00
N GLU A 165 -19.82 -4.62 -1.26
CA GLU A 165 -21.08 -4.08 -1.79
C GLU A 165 -20.83 -2.71 -2.39
N PHE A 166 -21.29 -2.51 -3.62
CA PHE A 166 -21.31 -1.18 -4.25
C PHE A 166 -22.63 -0.52 -3.93
N THR A 167 -22.56 0.58 -3.20
CA THR A 167 -23.71 1.44 -2.86
C THR A 167 -23.83 2.61 -3.83
#